data_acb43e12a651e227592bf752e59dc5f3
#
_entry.id   acb43e12a651e227592bf752e59dc5f3
#
_cell.length_a   1.000
_cell.length_b   1.000
_cell.length_c   1.000
_cell.angle_alpha   90.00
_cell.angle_beta   90.00
_cell.angle_gamma   90.00
#
_symmetry.space_group_name_H-M   'P 1'
#
loop_
_entity.id
_entity.type
_entity.pdbx_description
1 polymer ?
#
loop_
_entity_poly.entity_id
_entity_poly.type
_entity_poly.pdbx_seq_one_letter_code
_entity_poly.pdbx_strand_id
1 'polypeptide(L)'
;MKIGIIGFGAIGFDVAKKIDQEKDQFHVIGVHSRTKNKIIDKTSSFNSPLKYFSLDEICKKSDVVIDCAPKEAFKEIIQKCLDYKTKLITVSG
;
A
#
# COMPACT_ATOMS: atom_id res chain seq x y z
N MET A 1 12.94 -5.31 -1.54
CA MET A 1 11.70 -5.73 -0.86
C MET A 1 10.52 -4.99 -1.47
N LYS A 2 9.53 -5.71 -1.89
CA LYS A 2 8.33 -5.15 -2.52
C LYS A 2 7.32 -4.76 -1.46
N ILE A 3 6.91 -3.51 -1.47
CA ILE A 3 5.99 -2.93 -0.49
C ILE A 3 4.68 -2.56 -1.18
N GLY A 4 3.57 -3.00 -0.60
CA GLY A 4 2.24 -2.56 -1.03
C GLY A 4 1.64 -1.66 0.04
N ILE A 5 0.97 -0.60 -0.37
CA ILE A 5 0.30 0.33 0.55
C ILE A 5 -1.21 0.19 0.39
N ILE A 6 -1.92 -0.03 1.48
CA ILE A 6 -3.37 -0.06 1.48
C ILE A 6 -3.87 1.18 2.21
N GLY A 7 -4.75 1.93 1.55
CA GLY A 7 -5.25 3.19 2.08
C GLY A 7 -4.31 4.33 1.74
N PHE A 8 -4.71 5.15 0.77
CA PHE A 8 -3.86 6.22 0.24
C PHE A 8 -4.38 7.61 0.62
N GLY A 9 -4.73 7.77 1.91
CA GLY A 9 -5.02 9.06 2.49
C GLY A 9 -3.72 9.78 2.86
N ALA A 10 -3.78 10.74 3.78
CA ALA A 10 -2.61 11.54 4.16
C ALA A 10 -1.46 10.68 4.69
N ILE A 11 -1.75 9.75 5.59
CA ILE A 11 -0.72 8.90 6.19
C ILE A 11 -0.14 7.93 5.15
N GLY A 12 -0.99 7.29 4.37
CA GLY A 12 -0.54 6.36 3.33
C GLY A 12 0.32 7.04 2.29
N PHE A 13 -0.07 8.25 1.88
CA PHE A 13 0.73 9.04 0.95
C PHE A 13 2.10 9.36 1.53
N ASP A 14 2.17 9.81 2.78
CA ASP A 14 3.44 10.17 3.43
C ASP A 14 4.35 8.95 3.57
N VAL A 15 3.80 7.80 3.97
CA VAL A 15 4.57 6.56 4.08
C VAL A 15 5.12 6.14 2.73
N ALA A 16 4.28 6.13 1.71
CA ALA A 16 4.69 5.76 0.36
C ALA A 16 5.78 6.71 -0.16
N LYS A 17 5.63 8.00 0.10
CA LYS A 17 6.59 9.02 -0.35
C LYS A 17 7.96 8.82 0.29
N LYS A 18 7.99 8.53 1.59
CA LYS A 18 9.25 8.27 2.30
C LYS A 18 9.93 7.02 1.78
N ILE A 19 9.18 5.96 1.52
CA ILE A 19 9.75 4.73 0.98
C ILE A 19 10.28 4.97 -0.44
N ASP A 20 9.55 5.74 -1.25
CA ASP A 20 9.98 6.10 -2.60
C ASP A 20 11.31 6.85 -2.61
N GLN A 21 11.59 7.62 -1.56
CA GLN A 21 12.85 8.34 -1.39
C GLN A 21 13.99 7.43 -0.96
N GLU A 22 13.69 6.33 -0.27
CA GLU A 22 14.67 5.35 0.21
C GLU A 22 14.83 4.23 -0.82
N LYS A 23 15.58 4.47 -1.88
CA LYS A 23 15.59 3.61 -3.07
C LYS A 23 16.36 2.31 -2.96
N ASP A 24 17.18 2.13 -1.91
CA ASP A 24 18.17 1.04 -1.93
C ASP A 24 17.59 -0.34 -1.61
N GLN A 25 16.67 -0.44 -0.65
CA GLN A 25 16.18 -1.74 -0.18
C GLN A 25 14.67 -1.93 -0.34
N PHE A 26 13.92 -0.85 -0.47
CA PHE A 26 12.47 -0.90 -0.48
C PHE A 26 11.92 -0.30 -1.77
N HIS A 27 10.87 -0.92 -2.27
CA HIS A 27 10.25 -0.48 -3.50
C HIS A 27 8.74 -0.58 -3.36
N VAL A 28 8.04 0.54 -3.47
CA VAL A 28 6.58 0.56 -3.47
C VAL A 28 6.11 0.10 -4.83
N ILE A 29 5.51 -1.09 -4.90
CA ILE A 29 5.03 -1.64 -6.16
C ILE A 29 3.67 -1.11 -6.56
N GLY A 30 2.88 -0.67 -5.59
CA GLY A 30 1.55 -0.17 -5.89
C GLY A 30 0.77 0.13 -4.63
N VAL A 31 -0.45 0.62 -4.84
CA VAL A 31 -1.34 1.03 -3.77
C VAL A 31 -2.75 0.50 -4.01
N HIS A 32 -3.48 0.32 -2.93
CA HIS A 32 -4.90 0.00 -2.98
C HIS A 32 -5.66 1.02 -2.14
N SER A 33 -6.79 1.50 -2.65
CA SER A 33 -7.66 2.44 -1.96
C SER A 33 -9.08 2.24 -2.46
N ARG A 34 -10.06 2.60 -1.66
CA ARG A 34 -11.46 2.57 -2.07
C ARG A 34 -11.74 3.53 -3.24
N THR A 35 -10.95 4.59 -3.34
CA THR A 35 -11.16 5.61 -4.38
C THR A 35 -9.96 5.67 -5.30
N LYS A 36 -10.07 4.98 -6.45
CA LYS A 36 -9.00 4.91 -7.44
C LYS A 36 -8.56 6.28 -7.94
N ASN A 37 -9.48 7.21 -8.13
CA ASN A 37 -9.18 8.54 -8.65
C ASN A 37 -8.23 9.35 -7.77
N LYS A 38 -8.30 9.17 -6.46
CA LYS A 38 -7.39 9.86 -5.54
C LYS A 38 -5.94 9.45 -5.72
N ILE A 39 -5.73 8.20 -6.13
CA ILE A 39 -4.39 7.67 -6.36
C ILE A 39 -3.77 8.33 -7.60
N ILE A 40 -4.53 8.42 -8.68
CA ILE A 40 -4.05 8.99 -9.94
C ILE A 40 -3.55 10.42 -9.72
N ASP A 41 -4.31 11.23 -8.99
CA ASP A 41 -3.95 12.63 -8.77
C ASP A 41 -2.69 12.80 -7.92
N LYS A 42 -2.38 11.84 -7.06
CA LYS A 42 -1.28 11.96 -6.09
C LYS A 42 0.03 11.34 -6.54
N THR A 43 0.03 10.54 -7.60
CA THR A 43 1.21 9.77 -7.99
C THR A 43 2.22 10.51 -8.83
N SER A 44 1.88 11.70 -9.35
CA SER A 44 2.76 12.47 -10.24
C SER A 44 4.06 12.91 -9.58
N SER A 45 4.11 12.99 -8.25
CA SER A 45 5.29 13.42 -7.52
C SER A 45 6.24 12.29 -7.14
N PHE A 46 5.93 11.06 -7.53
CA PHE A 46 6.76 9.90 -7.19
C PHE A 46 7.83 9.66 -8.26
N ASN A 47 8.97 9.12 -7.81
CA ASN A 47 10.07 8.77 -8.72
C ASN A 47 9.69 7.63 -9.66
N SER A 48 8.89 6.69 -9.17
CA SER A 48 8.37 5.59 -9.98
C SER A 48 6.85 5.71 -10.02
N PRO A 49 6.21 5.45 -11.16
CA PRO A 49 4.75 5.48 -11.23
C PRO A 49 4.16 4.44 -10.28
N LEU A 50 3.21 4.85 -9.46
CA LEU A 50 2.50 3.95 -8.59
C LEU A 50 1.33 3.33 -9.36
N LYS A 51 1.18 2.02 -9.23
CA LYS A 51 0.07 1.30 -9.85
C LYS A 51 -1.02 1.10 -8.83
N TYR A 52 -2.27 1.12 -9.30
CA TYR A 52 -3.40 0.72 -8.49
C TYR A 52 -3.56 -0.80 -8.59
N PHE A 53 -3.70 -1.45 -7.44
CA PHE A 53 -3.98 -2.88 -7.37
C PHE A 53 -5.27 -3.13 -6.61
N SER A 54 -5.94 -4.22 -6.94
CA SER A 54 -7.01 -4.74 -6.09
C SER A 54 -6.41 -5.24 -4.78
N LEU A 55 -7.25 -5.48 -3.79
CA LEU A 55 -6.78 -6.00 -2.51
C LEU A 55 -6.08 -7.35 -2.67
N ASP A 56 -6.64 -8.24 -3.49
CA ASP A 56 -6.01 -9.53 -3.78
C ASP A 56 -4.64 -9.37 -4.43
N GLU A 57 -4.56 -8.52 -5.44
CA GLU A 57 -3.31 -8.31 -6.17
C GLU A 57 -2.21 -7.74 -5.28
N ILE A 58 -2.55 -6.74 -4.46
CA ILE A 58 -1.54 -6.11 -3.61
C ILE A 58 -0.99 -7.07 -2.57
N CYS A 59 -1.84 -7.90 -1.99
CA CYS A 59 -1.40 -8.91 -1.02
C CYS A 59 -0.58 -10.00 -1.69
N LYS A 60 -0.96 -10.40 -2.89
CA LYS A 60 -0.27 -11.46 -3.63
C LYS A 60 1.11 -11.04 -4.11
N LYS A 61 1.24 -9.80 -4.58
CA LYS A 61 2.47 -9.32 -5.23
C LYS A 61 3.46 -8.67 -4.28
N SER A 62 3.03 -8.27 -3.09
CA SER A 62 3.88 -7.59 -2.12
C SER A 62 4.60 -8.58 -1.22
N ASP A 63 5.81 -8.24 -0.82
CA ASP A 63 6.49 -8.96 0.27
C ASP A 63 5.93 -8.51 1.61
N VAL A 64 5.66 -7.22 1.74
CA VAL A 64 5.06 -6.63 2.93
C VAL A 64 3.97 -5.65 2.50
N VAL A 65 2.84 -5.70 3.20
CA VAL A 65 1.76 -4.73 3.01
C VAL A 65 1.72 -3.81 4.22
N ILE A 66 1.67 -2.51 3.98
CA ILE A 66 1.50 -1.52 5.04
C ILE A 66 0.05 -1.04 4.99
N ASP A 67 -0.68 -1.29 6.07
CA ASP A 67 -2.08 -0.92 6.19
C ASP A 67 -2.21 0.47 6.80
N CYS A 68 -2.64 1.42 5.97
CA CYS A 68 -2.96 2.79 6.37
C CYS A 68 -4.45 3.08 6.20
N ALA A 69 -5.25 2.04 6.02
CA ALA A 69 -6.69 2.17 5.80
C ALA A 69 -7.45 2.41 7.11
N PRO A 70 -8.71 2.87 7.04
CA PRO A 70 -9.55 2.96 8.24
C PRO A 70 -9.75 1.62 8.93
N LYS A 71 -10.01 1.64 10.23
CA LYS A 71 -10.23 0.46 11.06
C LYS A 71 -11.21 -0.55 10.47
N GLU A 72 -12.25 -0.05 9.81
CA GLU A 72 -13.32 -0.88 9.28
C GLU A 72 -12.84 -1.89 8.24
N ALA A 73 -11.73 -1.57 7.58
CA ALA A 73 -11.15 -2.44 6.55
C ALA A 73 -10.20 -3.50 7.10
N PHE A 74 -9.87 -3.43 8.39
CA PHE A 74 -8.79 -4.24 8.96
C PHE A 74 -9.03 -5.74 8.86
N LYS A 75 -10.25 -6.19 9.14
CA LYS A 75 -10.57 -7.62 9.08
C LYS A 75 -10.34 -8.21 7.69
N GLU A 76 -10.79 -7.49 6.67
CA GLU A 76 -10.63 -7.95 5.29
C GLU A 76 -9.17 -7.95 4.89
N ILE A 77 -8.43 -6.93 5.28
CA ILE A 77 -7.00 -6.81 4.96
C ILE A 77 -6.21 -7.93 5.61
N ILE A 78 -6.44 -8.18 6.90
CA ILE A 78 -5.70 -9.24 7.61
C ILE A 78 -6.03 -10.60 7.04
N GLN A 79 -7.29 -10.86 6.67
CA GLN A 79 -7.67 -12.13 6.08
C GLN A 79 -6.96 -12.35 4.74
N LYS A 80 -6.88 -11.34 3.89
CA LYS A 80 -6.18 -11.45 2.61
C LYS A 80 -4.69 -11.67 2.80
N CYS A 81 -4.09 -10.98 3.75
CA CYS A 81 -2.66 -11.18 4.04
C CYS A 81 -2.38 -12.59 4.54
N LEU A 82 -3.28 -13.15 5.35
CA LEU A 82 -3.16 -14.53 5.80
C LEU A 82 -3.30 -15.51 4.63
N ASP A 83 -4.28 -15.28 3.75
CA ASP A 83 -4.52 -16.14 2.60
C ASP A 83 -3.30 -16.23 1.69
N TYR A 84 -2.60 -15.13 1.49
CA TYR A 84 -1.44 -15.05 0.60
C TYR A 84 -0.11 -15.15 1.35
N LYS A 85 -0.15 -15.35 2.66
CA LYS A 85 1.05 -15.43 3.52
C LYS A 85 1.93 -14.19 3.39
N THR A 86 1.30 -13.03 3.28
CA THR A 86 1.97 -11.74 3.14
C THR A 86 2.15 -11.10 4.51
N LYS A 87 3.32 -10.54 4.75
CA LYS A 87 3.57 -9.81 6.00
C LYS A 87 2.76 -8.53 6.04
N LEU A 88 2.24 -8.19 7.21
CA LEU A 88 1.39 -7.02 7.38
C LEU A 88 1.91 -6.13 8.49
N ILE A 89 2.01 -4.84 8.20
CA ILE A 89 2.29 -3.81 9.20
C ILE A 89 1.11 -2.85 9.17
N THR A 90 0.50 -2.60 10.31
CA THR A 90 -0.59 -1.64 10.40
C THR A 90 -0.12 -0.38 11.11
N VAL A 91 -0.47 0.77 10.54
CA VAL A 91 -0.18 2.08 11.14
C VAL A 91 -1.44 2.84 11.54
N SER A 92 -2.61 2.25 11.26
CA SER A 92 -3.88 2.81 11.72
C SER A 92 -4.11 2.38 13.17
N GLY A 93 -4.12 3.31 14.04
CA GLY A 93 -4.31 3.05 15.47
C GLY A 93 -5.76 2.78 15.85
#